data_750485a2e8ed8cb0d8c11c1a20f70c7f
#
_entry.id   750485a2e8ed8cb0d8c11c1a20f70c7f
#
_cell.length_a   1.000
_cell.length_b   1.000
_cell.length_c   1.000
_cell.angle_alpha   90.00
_cell.angle_beta   90.00
_cell.angle_gamma   90.00
#
_symmetry.space_group_name_H-M   'P 1'
#
loop_
_entity.id
_entity.type
_entity.pdbx_description
1 polymer ?
#
loop_
_entity_poly.entity_id
_entity_poly.type
_entity_poly.pdbx_seq_one_letter_code
_entity_poly.pdbx_strand_id
1 'polypeptide(L)'
;MKGMRNTPKAHRHSVLAFANGSPHCDINILYPMVLRIMKRLFSSVFALSAVVAPVFLFAGNASAQTINPKPTGTNAAYLGAGISAGVTNGGSLNYNDDAQFGGNVQGRYAIPRTPISARGALLLGGDTVSVIPSLSYDIPVSNNTNVYLGAGYSFVGKEGKSTPLGNKDAVVLSTGVESQVTNRVVLYGDVKVGLDAYEDSSAAASSIQAGAAYRFN
;
A
#
# COMPACT_ATOMS: atom_id res chain seq x y z
N MET A 1 -54.26 66.50 -2.15
CA MET A 1 -54.77 66.28 -3.53
C MET A 1 -53.80 65.59 -4.35
N LYS A 2 -54.22 64.61 -5.12
CA LYS A 2 -53.49 63.72 -6.07
C LYS A 2 -52.71 62.56 -5.37
N GLY A 3 -52.97 61.32 -5.67
CA GLY A 3 -53.83 60.62 -6.62
C GLY A 3 -53.24 59.26 -6.73
N MET A 4 -53.87 58.23 -6.10
CA MET A 4 -53.51 56.82 -6.16
C MET A 4 -53.73 56.31 -7.63
N ARG A 5 -52.74 55.64 -8.19
CA ARG A 5 -52.98 54.78 -9.37
C ARG A 5 -52.61 53.33 -8.98
N ASN A 6 -53.67 52.53 -8.91
CA ASN A 6 -53.57 51.07 -8.83
C ASN A 6 -53.21 50.53 -10.21
N THR A 7 -52.18 49.67 -10.25
CA THR A 7 -51.89 48.80 -11.39
C THR A 7 -52.24 47.33 -11.03
N PRO A 8 -52.94 46.60 -11.93
CA PRO A 8 -53.38 45.24 -11.64
C PRO A 8 -52.24 44.22 -11.77
N LYS A 9 -52.17 43.30 -10.82
CA LYS A 9 -51.29 42.13 -10.85
C LYS A 9 -51.75 41.14 -11.95
N ALA A 10 -50.91 40.89 -12.91
CA ALA A 10 -51.07 39.82 -13.88
C ALA A 10 -50.74 38.46 -13.22
N HIS A 11 -51.72 37.56 -13.10
CA HIS A 11 -51.55 36.16 -12.80
C HIS A 11 -50.83 35.47 -13.96
N ARG A 12 -49.58 35.03 -13.76
CA ARG A 12 -48.91 34.10 -14.63
C ARG A 12 -49.26 32.67 -14.24
N HIS A 13 -50.05 32.00 -15.06
CA HIS A 13 -50.19 30.55 -15.02
C HIS A 13 -48.84 29.89 -15.42
N SER A 14 -48.21 29.22 -14.49
CA SER A 14 -47.08 28.36 -14.75
C SER A 14 -47.58 27.04 -15.36
N VAL A 15 -47.37 26.85 -16.63
CA VAL A 15 -47.55 25.57 -17.29
C VAL A 15 -46.37 24.69 -16.90
N LEU A 16 -46.61 23.60 -16.18
CA LEU A 16 -45.66 22.53 -15.90
C LEU A 16 -45.39 21.75 -17.17
N ALA A 17 -44.27 22.02 -17.80
CA ALA A 17 -43.74 21.17 -18.87
C ALA A 17 -43.05 19.96 -18.22
N PHE A 18 -43.66 18.79 -18.32
CA PHE A 18 -42.98 17.52 -18.06
C PHE A 18 -41.93 17.28 -19.11
N ALA A 19 -40.66 17.53 -18.79
CA ALA A 19 -39.55 17.11 -19.60
C ALA A 19 -39.29 15.61 -19.36
N ASN A 20 -39.65 14.79 -20.33
CA ASN A 20 -39.21 13.40 -20.45
C ASN A 20 -37.68 13.38 -20.69
N GLY A 21 -36.88 13.37 -19.62
CA GLY A 21 -35.44 13.15 -19.66
C GLY A 21 -35.16 11.67 -19.50
N SER A 22 -34.96 10.95 -20.60
CA SER A 22 -34.26 9.66 -20.57
C SER A 22 -32.86 9.88 -19.98
N PRO A 23 -32.36 9.00 -19.08
CA PRO A 23 -31.02 9.12 -18.56
C PRO A 23 -30.03 8.72 -19.68
N HIS A 24 -29.58 9.73 -20.45
CA HIS A 24 -28.38 9.56 -21.26
C HIS A 24 -27.20 9.42 -20.26
N CYS A 25 -26.72 8.21 -20.14
CA CYS A 25 -25.46 7.93 -19.43
C CYS A 25 -24.34 8.58 -20.27
N ASP A 26 -23.84 9.73 -19.82
CA ASP A 26 -22.76 10.46 -20.48
C ASP A 26 -21.45 9.65 -20.40
N ILE A 27 -21.24 8.83 -21.43
CA ILE A 27 -20.00 8.04 -21.63
C ILE A 27 -18.77 8.96 -21.65
N ASN A 28 -18.94 10.23 -22.00
CA ASN A 28 -17.86 11.22 -22.04
C ASN A 28 -17.30 11.61 -20.65
N ILE A 29 -18.02 11.35 -19.55
CA ILE A 29 -17.54 11.63 -18.19
C ILE A 29 -16.81 10.40 -17.64
N LEU A 30 -17.24 9.19 -18.03
CA LEU A 30 -16.66 7.94 -17.54
C LEU A 30 -15.24 7.68 -18.10
N TYR A 31 -15.02 8.02 -19.36
CA TYR A 31 -13.77 7.77 -20.07
C TYR A 31 -12.54 8.46 -19.45
N PRO A 32 -12.55 9.77 -19.13
CA PRO A 32 -11.41 10.42 -18.48
C PRO A 32 -11.18 9.96 -17.04
N MET A 33 -12.24 9.53 -16.34
CA MET A 33 -12.13 9.00 -14.97
C MET A 33 -11.44 7.63 -14.97
N VAL A 34 -11.84 6.73 -15.85
CA VAL A 34 -11.22 5.40 -16.02
C VAL A 34 -9.77 5.54 -16.48
N LEU A 35 -9.47 6.46 -17.40
CA LEU A 35 -8.12 6.70 -17.87
C LEU A 35 -7.20 7.26 -16.79
N ARG A 36 -7.71 8.09 -15.86
CA ARG A 36 -6.96 8.59 -14.70
C ARG A 36 -6.68 7.48 -13.70
N ILE A 37 -7.65 6.63 -13.44
CA ILE A 37 -7.48 5.46 -12.54
C ILE A 37 -6.44 4.50 -13.13
N MET A 38 -6.55 4.19 -14.43
CA MET A 38 -5.57 3.33 -15.10
C MET A 38 -4.15 3.92 -15.06
N LYS A 39 -3.98 5.22 -15.36
CA LYS A 39 -2.65 5.86 -15.28
C LYS A 39 -2.06 5.80 -13.87
N ARG A 40 -2.86 5.98 -12.82
CA ARG A 40 -2.41 5.88 -11.43
C ARG A 40 -2.03 4.45 -11.05
N LEU A 41 -2.82 3.46 -11.45
CA LEU A 41 -2.51 2.04 -11.25
C LEU A 41 -1.23 1.63 -12.00
N PHE A 42 -1.05 2.05 -13.26
CA PHE A 42 0.16 1.78 -14.03
C PHE A 42 1.41 2.41 -13.42
N SER A 43 1.31 3.65 -12.89
CA SER A 43 2.43 4.31 -12.23
C SER A 43 2.86 3.57 -10.95
N SER A 44 1.91 3.06 -10.17
CA SER A 44 2.19 2.29 -8.95
C SER A 44 2.79 0.92 -9.24
N VAL A 45 2.32 0.24 -10.30
CA VAL A 45 2.85 -1.06 -10.72
C VAL A 45 4.27 -0.92 -11.29
N PHE A 46 4.58 0.18 -11.99
CA PHE A 46 5.92 0.41 -12.54
C PHE A 46 6.94 0.69 -11.43
N ALA A 47 6.55 1.41 -10.37
CA ALA A 47 7.41 1.61 -9.20
C ALA A 47 7.70 0.30 -8.47
N LEU A 48 6.72 -0.60 -8.38
CA LEU A 48 6.87 -1.92 -7.77
C LEU A 48 7.81 -2.82 -8.57
N SER A 49 7.75 -2.78 -9.90
CA SER A 49 8.61 -3.61 -10.78
C SER A 49 10.07 -3.16 -10.74
N ALA A 50 10.37 -1.89 -10.57
CA ALA A 50 11.74 -1.36 -10.48
C ALA A 50 12.46 -1.77 -9.20
N VAL A 51 11.73 -2.08 -8.12
CA VAL A 51 12.31 -2.51 -6.84
C VAL A 51 12.48 -4.03 -6.76
N VAL A 52 11.59 -4.79 -7.42
CA VAL A 52 11.67 -6.26 -7.44
C VAL A 52 12.75 -6.77 -8.41
N ALA A 53 13.01 -6.05 -9.50
CA ALA A 53 14.00 -6.43 -10.49
C ALA A 53 15.44 -6.62 -9.95
N PRO A 54 16.01 -5.74 -9.10
CA PRO A 54 17.35 -5.94 -8.57
C PRO A 54 17.46 -7.10 -7.58
N VAL A 55 16.38 -7.49 -6.91
CA VAL A 55 16.39 -8.64 -5.97
C VAL A 55 16.68 -9.95 -6.71
N PHE A 56 16.21 -10.11 -7.94
CA PHE A 56 16.51 -11.27 -8.77
C PHE A 56 17.95 -11.27 -9.29
N LEU A 57 18.59 -10.11 -9.43
CA LEU A 57 19.99 -10.02 -9.88
C LEU A 57 20.98 -10.41 -8.79
N PHE A 58 20.64 -10.28 -7.51
CA PHE A 58 21.45 -10.73 -6.39
C PHE A 58 21.20 -12.21 -6.00
N ALA A 59 20.12 -12.81 -6.47
CA ALA A 59 19.87 -14.25 -6.34
C ALA A 59 20.78 -15.12 -7.23
N GLY A 60 21.70 -14.52 -7.84
CA GLY A 60 22.69 -14.82 -8.73
C GLY A 60 23.32 -16.10 -8.98
N ASN A 61 24.11 -16.63 -9.42
CA ASN A 61 24.88 -17.81 -9.87
C ASN A 61 24.10 -19.11 -9.66
N ALA A 62 22.93 -19.23 -10.28
CA ALA A 62 22.33 -20.53 -10.54
C ALA A 62 23.19 -21.24 -11.62
N SER A 63 24.24 -21.90 -11.19
CA SER A 63 24.85 -22.97 -11.98
C SER A 63 23.77 -24.01 -12.25
N ALA A 64 23.46 -24.23 -13.51
CA ALA A 64 22.57 -25.29 -13.93
C ALA A 64 23.18 -26.63 -13.51
N GLN A 65 22.80 -27.14 -12.35
CA GLN A 65 23.07 -28.51 -11.94
C GLN A 65 21.76 -29.30 -11.89
N THR A 66 21.77 -30.34 -12.67
CA THR A 66 20.80 -31.43 -12.76
C THR A 66 20.43 -31.99 -11.40
N ILE A 67 19.08 -32.16 -11.19
CA ILE A 67 18.44 -32.72 -10.01
C ILE A 67 18.43 -31.70 -8.85
N ASN A 68 17.66 -30.62 -9.01
CA ASN A 68 17.39 -29.72 -7.89
C ASN A 68 16.32 -30.32 -6.96
N PRO A 69 16.64 -30.62 -5.69
CA PRO A 69 15.61 -30.79 -4.70
C PRO A 69 14.80 -29.48 -4.66
N LYS A 70 13.47 -29.60 -4.64
CA LYS A 70 12.57 -28.46 -4.57
C LYS A 70 13.03 -27.51 -3.46
N PRO A 71 13.17 -26.20 -3.71
CA PRO A 71 13.56 -25.24 -2.67
C PRO A 71 12.66 -25.36 -1.45
N THR A 72 13.23 -25.39 -0.26
CA THR A 72 12.49 -25.53 0.99
C THR A 72 12.16 -24.20 1.64
N GLY A 73 12.89 -23.13 1.26
CA GLY A 73 12.75 -21.82 1.86
C GLY A 73 13.22 -21.77 3.32
N THR A 74 12.89 -20.69 3.98
CA THR A 74 13.01 -20.58 5.43
C THR A 74 11.64 -20.63 6.09
N ASN A 75 11.53 -21.44 7.16
CA ASN A 75 10.37 -21.49 8.05
C ASN A 75 10.62 -20.71 9.35
N ALA A 76 11.59 -19.82 9.37
CA ALA A 76 12.00 -19.08 10.56
C ALA A 76 10.84 -18.26 11.14
N ALA A 77 10.60 -18.43 12.45
CA ALA A 77 9.92 -17.41 13.24
C ALA A 77 10.97 -16.41 13.70
N TYR A 78 10.74 -15.12 13.48
CA TYR A 78 11.73 -14.10 13.80
C TYR A 78 11.09 -12.79 14.26
N LEU A 79 11.89 -11.98 14.95
CA LEU A 79 11.63 -10.59 15.25
C LEU A 79 12.88 -9.78 14.88
N GLY A 80 12.70 -8.69 14.19
CA GLY A 80 13.81 -7.87 13.72
C GLY A 80 13.49 -6.39 13.72
N ALA A 81 14.51 -5.61 13.41
CA ALA A 81 14.43 -4.18 13.26
C ALA A 81 15.21 -3.72 12.01
N GLY A 82 14.84 -2.58 11.50
CA GLY A 82 15.43 -2.02 10.29
C GLY A 82 15.05 -0.59 10.07
N ILE A 83 15.28 -0.15 8.85
CA ILE A 83 14.92 1.17 8.35
C ILE A 83 13.69 1.07 7.44
N SER A 84 12.92 2.13 7.40
CA SER A 84 11.79 2.30 6.49
C SER A 84 11.83 3.68 5.84
N ALA A 85 11.45 3.75 4.57
CA ALA A 85 11.37 4.99 3.83
C ALA A 85 10.07 5.01 3.03
N GLY A 86 9.23 6.00 3.27
CA GLY A 86 8.13 6.35 2.38
C GLY A 86 8.69 6.88 1.06
N VAL A 87 8.15 6.46 -0.06
CA VAL A 87 8.59 6.88 -1.40
C VAL A 87 7.52 7.62 -2.19
N THR A 88 6.37 7.84 -1.57
CA THR A 88 5.25 8.61 -2.13
C THR A 88 4.83 9.71 -1.17
N ASN A 89 4.18 10.74 -1.72
CA ASN A 89 3.49 11.77 -0.96
C ASN A 89 2.02 11.83 -1.39
N GLY A 90 1.15 12.39 -0.57
CA GLY A 90 -0.28 12.49 -0.82
C GLY A 90 -0.65 13.45 -1.94
N GLY A 91 0.30 14.23 -2.46
CA GLY A 91 0.06 15.24 -3.48
C GLY A 91 -0.72 16.45 -2.99
N SER A 92 -0.90 16.59 -1.67
CA SER A 92 -1.45 17.76 -1.00
C SER A 92 -0.34 18.78 -0.69
N LEU A 93 -0.72 20.04 -0.49
CA LEU A 93 0.19 21.09 -0.02
C LEU A 93 0.47 21.00 1.50
N ASN A 94 -0.07 19.99 2.17
CA ASN A 94 0.14 19.75 3.59
C ASN A 94 1.44 18.98 3.82
N TYR A 95 2.29 19.47 4.71
CA TYR A 95 3.56 18.84 5.08
C TYR A 95 3.42 17.43 5.70
N ASN A 96 2.20 17.06 6.14
CA ASN A 96 1.92 15.75 6.72
C ASN A 96 1.76 14.63 5.68
N ASP A 97 1.73 14.96 4.40
CA ASP A 97 1.61 14.03 3.27
C ASP A 97 2.97 13.71 2.62
N ASP A 98 4.06 14.24 3.16
CA ASP A 98 5.41 14.03 2.62
C ASP A 98 5.95 12.64 2.95
N ALA A 99 6.83 12.16 2.07
CA ALA A 99 7.56 10.92 2.27
C ALA A 99 8.40 10.98 3.55
N GLN A 100 8.23 9.98 4.43
CA GLN A 100 8.89 9.94 5.74
C GLN A 100 9.96 8.85 5.77
N PHE A 101 11.11 9.21 6.33
CA PHE A 101 12.14 8.23 6.70
C PHE A 101 11.97 7.84 8.17
N GLY A 102 12.16 6.56 8.48
CA GLY A 102 11.99 6.06 9.82
C GLY A 102 12.60 4.70 10.07
N GLY A 103 12.25 4.12 11.19
CA GLY A 103 12.58 2.76 11.55
C GLY A 103 11.42 1.79 11.32
N ASN A 104 11.72 0.50 11.32
CA ASN A 104 10.70 -0.53 11.43
C ASN A 104 11.08 -1.59 12.46
N VAL A 105 10.06 -2.21 13.03
CA VAL A 105 10.19 -3.49 13.76
C VAL A 105 9.27 -4.48 13.05
N GLN A 106 9.79 -5.65 12.67
CA GLN A 106 9.02 -6.63 11.91
C GLN A 106 9.14 -8.02 12.53
N GLY A 107 8.01 -8.69 12.70
CA GLY A 107 7.92 -10.07 13.14
C GLY A 107 7.25 -10.97 12.13
N ARG A 108 7.64 -12.24 12.10
CA ARG A 108 7.03 -13.30 11.30
C ARG A 108 6.88 -14.56 12.14
N TYR A 109 5.74 -15.22 11.92
CA TYR A 109 5.48 -16.57 12.40
C TYR A 109 4.98 -17.44 11.23
N ALA A 110 5.79 -18.40 10.80
CA ALA A 110 5.42 -19.35 9.76
C ALA A 110 4.38 -20.34 10.32
N ILE A 111 3.22 -20.45 9.67
CA ILE A 111 2.16 -21.38 10.08
C ILE A 111 2.59 -22.78 9.62
N PRO A 112 2.74 -23.74 10.56
CA PRO A 112 3.25 -25.06 10.23
C PRO A 112 2.45 -25.76 9.15
N ARG A 113 3.13 -26.44 8.23
CA ARG A 113 2.54 -27.22 7.13
C ARG A 113 1.75 -26.41 6.12
N THR A 114 1.89 -25.10 6.10
CA THR A 114 1.25 -24.21 5.11
C THR A 114 2.30 -23.26 4.51
N PRO A 115 2.08 -22.76 3.30
CA PRO A 115 2.91 -21.69 2.73
C PRO A 115 2.50 -20.30 3.25
N ILE A 116 1.80 -20.22 4.37
CA ILE A 116 1.27 -18.97 4.92
C ILE A 116 2.03 -18.59 6.18
N SER A 117 2.30 -17.31 6.34
CA SER A 117 2.86 -16.72 7.56
C SER A 117 1.99 -15.59 8.09
N ALA A 118 1.87 -15.54 9.41
CA ALA A 118 1.40 -14.35 10.10
C ALA A 118 2.57 -13.38 10.27
N ARG A 119 2.36 -12.12 9.93
CA ARG A 119 3.36 -11.05 10.03
C ARG A 119 2.80 -9.87 10.79
N GLY A 120 3.68 -9.16 11.46
CA GLY A 120 3.38 -7.89 12.09
C GLY A 120 4.51 -6.92 11.83
N ALA A 121 4.20 -5.68 11.52
CA ALA A 121 5.18 -4.62 11.40
C ALA A 121 4.75 -3.38 12.18
N LEU A 122 5.73 -2.71 12.79
CA LEU A 122 5.61 -1.38 13.37
C LEU A 122 6.46 -0.45 12.51
N LEU A 123 5.88 0.59 11.97
CA LEU A 123 6.61 1.64 11.26
C LEU A 123 6.73 2.84 12.20
N LEU A 124 7.95 3.23 12.46
CA LEU A 124 8.31 4.33 13.33
C LEU A 124 8.86 5.44 12.46
N GLY A 125 8.23 6.59 12.44
CA GLY A 125 8.72 7.73 11.66
C GLY A 125 7.72 8.85 11.65
N GLY A 126 8.22 10.08 11.48
CA GLY A 126 7.38 11.25 11.65
C GLY A 126 6.89 11.41 13.09
N ASP A 127 5.64 11.77 13.24
CA ASP A 127 5.04 12.12 14.54
C ASP A 127 4.22 10.99 15.16
N THR A 128 4.13 9.82 14.52
CA THR A 128 3.30 8.71 14.97
C THR A 128 3.85 7.35 14.54
N VAL A 129 3.18 6.30 14.95
CA VAL A 129 3.51 4.90 14.66
C VAL A 129 2.39 4.28 13.86
N SER A 130 2.73 3.42 12.91
CA SER A 130 1.75 2.56 12.23
C SER A 130 1.98 1.10 12.63
N VAL A 131 0.89 0.40 12.97
CA VAL A 131 0.87 -1.03 13.30
C VAL A 131 0.22 -1.80 12.16
N ILE A 132 0.91 -2.79 11.60
CA ILE A 132 0.47 -3.48 10.39
C ILE A 132 0.44 -4.99 10.64
N PRO A 133 -0.65 -5.55 11.16
CA PRO A 133 -0.90 -6.99 11.10
C PRO A 133 -1.18 -7.41 9.65
N SER A 134 -0.62 -8.55 9.23
CA SER A 134 -0.77 -9.05 7.86
C SER A 134 -0.61 -10.57 7.80
N LEU A 135 -1.11 -11.15 6.72
CA LEU A 135 -0.85 -12.52 6.31
C LEU A 135 -0.08 -12.50 5.00
N SER A 136 0.83 -13.45 4.82
CA SER A 136 1.59 -13.59 3.58
C SER A 136 1.57 -15.03 3.08
N TYR A 137 1.67 -15.16 1.76
CA TYR A 137 1.97 -16.41 1.07
C TYR A 137 3.47 -16.42 0.74
N ASP A 138 4.19 -17.42 1.25
CA ASP A 138 5.64 -17.52 1.12
C ASP A 138 6.00 -18.50 0.01
N ILE A 139 6.85 -18.05 -0.92
CA ILE A 139 7.31 -18.79 -2.09
C ILE A 139 8.80 -19.10 -1.89
N PRO A 140 9.18 -20.35 -1.65
CA PRO A 140 10.57 -20.74 -1.54
C PRO A 140 11.30 -20.55 -2.88
N VAL A 141 12.38 -19.76 -2.89
CA VAL A 141 13.23 -19.55 -4.07
C VAL A 141 14.60 -20.19 -3.92
N SER A 142 15.03 -20.45 -2.69
CA SER A 142 16.21 -21.28 -2.37
C SER A 142 15.96 -22.01 -1.04
N ASN A 143 16.95 -22.78 -0.56
CA ASN A 143 16.80 -23.55 0.69
C ASN A 143 16.70 -22.67 1.96
N ASN A 144 17.09 -21.42 1.87
CA ASN A 144 17.12 -20.48 3.00
C ASN A 144 16.43 -19.14 2.67
N THR A 145 15.80 -19.01 1.50
CA THR A 145 15.24 -17.75 1.03
C THR A 145 13.81 -17.93 0.53
N ASN A 146 12.93 -17.05 0.98
CA ASN A 146 11.57 -16.90 0.47
C ASN A 146 11.39 -15.54 -0.18
N VAL A 147 10.59 -15.50 -1.23
CA VAL A 147 9.86 -14.32 -1.66
C VAL A 147 8.44 -14.45 -1.11
N TYR A 148 7.81 -13.36 -0.73
CA TYR A 148 6.45 -13.41 -0.23
C TYR A 148 5.56 -12.32 -0.81
N LEU A 149 4.27 -12.61 -0.84
CA LEU A 149 3.19 -11.67 -1.13
C LEU A 149 2.26 -11.65 0.07
N GLY A 150 1.90 -10.48 0.54
CA GLY A 150 1.07 -10.33 1.73
C GLY A 150 -0.02 -9.29 1.57
N ALA A 151 -1.02 -9.42 2.43
CA ALA A 151 -2.08 -8.44 2.60
C ALA A 151 -2.35 -8.24 4.10
N GLY A 152 -2.66 -7.01 4.48
CA GLY A 152 -2.90 -6.63 5.86
C GLY A 152 -3.62 -5.30 5.96
N TYR A 153 -3.56 -4.72 7.15
CA TYR A 153 -4.17 -3.44 7.45
C TYR A 153 -3.23 -2.60 8.30
N SER A 154 -3.08 -1.34 7.95
CA SER A 154 -2.30 -0.35 8.69
C SER A 154 -3.23 0.40 9.64
N PHE A 155 -2.91 0.36 10.92
CA PHE A 155 -3.52 1.18 11.95
C PHE A 155 -2.55 2.29 12.32
N VAL A 156 -2.91 3.54 12.04
CA VAL A 156 -2.11 4.72 12.35
C VAL A 156 -2.47 5.20 13.76
N GLY A 157 -1.50 5.33 14.63
CA GLY A 157 -1.72 5.68 16.03
C GLY A 157 -2.34 7.07 16.22
N LYS A 158 -2.12 8.00 15.28
CA LYS A 158 -2.75 9.30 15.24
C LYS A 158 -2.98 9.70 13.79
N GLU A 159 -4.24 9.69 13.35
CA GLU A 159 -4.63 10.11 12.00
C GLU A 159 -4.19 11.54 11.69
N GLY A 160 -3.90 11.81 10.43
CA GLY A 160 -3.35 13.09 9.97
C GLY A 160 -1.88 13.32 10.32
N LYS A 161 -1.22 12.35 10.99
CA LYS A 161 0.23 12.40 11.28
C LYS A 161 0.99 11.41 10.40
N SER A 162 2.07 11.90 9.81
CA SER A 162 2.85 11.15 8.83
C SER A 162 3.51 9.91 9.43
N THR A 163 3.41 8.82 8.70
CA THR A 163 4.22 7.60 8.86
C THR A 163 4.92 7.28 7.54
N PRO A 164 5.88 6.34 7.50
CA PRO A 164 6.46 5.89 6.24
C PRO A 164 5.45 5.28 5.24
N LEU A 165 4.22 4.99 5.66
CA LEU A 165 3.15 4.41 4.83
C LEU A 165 1.87 5.27 4.80
N GLY A 166 2.01 6.59 4.85
CA GLY A 166 0.88 7.52 4.84
C GLY A 166 0.46 8.01 6.23
N ASN A 167 -0.70 8.68 6.33
CA ASN A 167 -1.19 9.33 7.54
C ASN A 167 -2.61 8.91 7.94
N LYS A 168 -3.14 7.86 7.32
CA LYS A 168 -4.49 7.32 7.51
C LYS A 168 -4.47 5.79 7.56
N ASP A 169 -5.43 5.22 8.25
CA ASP A 169 -5.69 3.78 8.25
C ASP A 169 -5.95 3.26 6.83
N ALA A 170 -5.33 2.15 6.44
CA ALA A 170 -5.36 1.69 5.07
C ALA A 170 -5.22 0.17 4.92
N VAL A 171 -5.81 -0.38 3.88
CA VAL A 171 -5.48 -1.74 3.42
C VAL A 171 -4.06 -1.74 2.85
N VAL A 172 -3.24 -2.70 3.25
CA VAL A 172 -1.84 -2.80 2.85
C VAL A 172 -1.60 -4.06 2.05
N LEU A 173 -1.00 -3.89 0.88
CA LEU A 173 -0.39 -4.98 0.12
C LEU A 173 1.12 -4.93 0.33
N SER A 174 1.75 -6.08 0.46
CA SER A 174 3.19 -6.19 0.65
C SER A 174 3.81 -7.26 -0.22
N THR A 175 5.04 -7.00 -0.64
CA THR A 175 5.89 -8.01 -1.27
C THR A 175 7.30 -7.84 -0.77
N GLY A 176 8.02 -8.94 -0.60
CA GLY A 176 9.37 -8.85 -0.08
C GLY A 176 10.14 -10.15 -0.23
N VAL A 177 11.37 -10.08 0.21
CA VAL A 177 12.30 -11.21 0.28
C VAL A 177 12.84 -11.31 1.70
N GLU A 178 13.02 -12.51 2.15
CA GLU A 178 13.69 -12.83 3.40
C GLU A 178 14.67 -13.96 3.18
N SER A 179 15.85 -13.83 3.73
CA SER A 179 16.92 -14.82 3.60
C SER A 179 17.57 -15.09 4.95
N GLN A 180 17.61 -16.35 5.32
CA GLN A 180 18.35 -16.79 6.49
C GLN A 180 19.83 -16.88 6.13
N VAL A 181 20.64 -15.95 6.63
CA VAL A 181 22.09 -15.86 6.36
C VAL A 181 22.93 -16.64 7.37
N THR A 182 22.40 -16.84 8.57
CA THR A 182 22.99 -17.73 9.57
C THR A 182 21.87 -18.49 10.31
N ASN A 183 22.25 -19.41 11.22
CA ASN A 183 21.26 -20.15 12.03
C ASN A 183 20.37 -19.25 12.87
N ARG A 184 20.76 -18.00 13.14
CA ARG A 184 20.05 -17.07 14.02
C ARG A 184 19.72 -15.73 13.38
N VAL A 185 20.21 -15.46 12.18
CA VAL A 185 20.02 -14.16 11.53
C VAL A 185 19.30 -14.33 10.21
N VAL A 186 18.22 -13.58 10.07
CA VAL A 186 17.46 -13.42 8.83
C VAL A 186 17.59 -11.96 8.38
N LEU A 187 17.95 -11.74 7.12
CA LEU A 187 17.83 -10.45 6.48
C LEU A 187 16.50 -10.38 5.75
N TYR A 188 15.87 -9.23 5.77
CA TYR A 188 14.63 -9.00 5.03
C TYR A 188 14.63 -7.65 4.33
N GLY A 189 13.87 -7.61 3.23
CA GLY A 189 13.56 -6.37 2.54
C GLY A 189 12.20 -6.50 1.89
N ASP A 190 11.39 -5.45 2.00
CA ASP A 190 10.04 -5.45 1.44
C ASP A 190 9.56 -4.07 0.99
N VAL A 191 8.52 -4.11 0.18
CA VAL A 191 7.74 -2.95 -0.22
C VAL A 191 6.33 -3.14 0.29
N LYS A 192 5.79 -2.10 0.90
CA LYS A 192 4.38 -2.04 1.33
C LYS A 192 3.67 -0.93 0.56
N VAL A 193 2.45 -1.19 0.16
CA VAL A 193 1.56 -0.23 -0.52
C VAL A 193 0.27 -0.15 0.26
N GLY A 194 0.01 1.00 0.87
CA GLY A 194 -1.25 1.35 1.51
C GLY A 194 -2.21 1.95 0.47
N LEU A 195 -3.40 1.39 0.36
CA LEU A 195 -4.43 1.87 -0.56
C LEU A 195 -5.27 2.93 0.14
N ASP A 196 -5.44 4.10 -0.48
CA ASP A 196 -6.18 5.23 0.12
C ASP A 196 -5.60 5.63 1.50
N ALA A 197 -4.28 5.76 1.58
CA ALA A 197 -3.53 5.89 2.83
C ALA A 197 -3.24 7.34 3.25
N TYR A 198 -3.85 8.32 2.59
CA TYR A 198 -3.76 9.74 2.93
C TYR A 198 -5.13 10.32 3.26
N GLU A 199 -5.19 11.17 4.30
CA GLU A 199 -6.43 11.75 4.80
C GLU A 199 -7.07 12.69 3.78
N ASP A 200 -6.27 13.51 3.11
CA ASP A 200 -6.72 14.54 2.17
C ASP A 200 -6.73 14.07 0.70
N SER A 201 -6.41 12.81 0.42
CA SER A 201 -6.40 12.29 -0.95
C SER A 201 -6.56 10.76 -0.99
N SER A 202 -7.20 10.26 -2.04
CA SER A 202 -7.30 8.81 -2.31
C SER A 202 -6.01 8.23 -2.92
N ALA A 203 -4.86 8.85 -2.66
CA ALA A 203 -3.59 8.36 -3.17
C ALA A 203 -3.11 7.13 -2.40
N ALA A 204 -2.40 6.24 -3.09
CA ALA A 204 -1.71 5.13 -2.44
C ALA A 204 -0.38 5.61 -1.86
N ALA A 205 -0.07 5.17 -0.64
CA ALA A 205 1.24 5.33 -0.04
C ALA A 205 2.11 4.12 -0.31
N SER A 206 3.40 4.33 -0.57
CA SER A 206 4.37 3.26 -0.77
C SER A 206 5.57 3.46 0.14
N SER A 207 6.03 2.38 0.75
CA SER A 207 7.17 2.37 1.65
C SER A 207 8.10 1.20 1.35
N ILE A 208 9.40 1.45 1.39
CA ILE A 208 10.45 0.45 1.25
C ILE A 208 11.08 0.21 2.62
N GLN A 209 11.35 -1.04 2.94
CA GLN A 209 11.90 -1.45 4.22
C GLN A 209 13.02 -2.44 4.03
N ALA A 210 14.03 -2.36 4.90
CA ALA A 210 15.11 -3.34 4.98
C ALA A 210 15.58 -3.47 6.43
N GLY A 211 15.96 -4.69 6.81
CA GLY A 211 16.41 -4.93 8.18
C GLY A 211 17.00 -6.30 8.41
N ALA A 212 17.38 -6.52 9.65
CA ALA A 212 17.88 -7.79 10.15
C ALA A 212 17.03 -8.27 11.33
N ALA A 213 16.82 -9.57 11.41
CA ALA A 213 15.98 -10.20 12.40
C ALA A 213 16.70 -11.34 13.11
N TYR A 214 16.35 -11.54 14.37
CA TYR A 214 16.77 -12.70 15.15
C TYR A 214 15.74 -13.83 15.00
N ARG A 215 16.21 -15.00 14.63
CA ARG A 215 15.42 -16.22 14.52
C ARG A 215 15.30 -16.92 15.86
N PHE A 216 14.09 -17.38 16.21
CA PHE A 216 13.80 -18.06 17.51
C PHE A 216 13.74 -19.60 17.40
N ASN A 217 13.50 -20.14 16.22
CA ASN A 217 13.35 -21.59 15.98
C ASN A 217 14.22 -22.09 14.83
#